data_cea60c17f5241f46739fb1ef300528ef
#
_entry.id   cea60c17f5241f46739fb1ef300528ef
#
_cell.length_a   1.000
_cell.length_b   1.000
_cell.length_c   1.000
_cell.angle_alpha   90.00
_cell.angle_beta   90.00
_cell.angle_gamma   90.00
#
_symmetry.space_group_name_H-M   'P 1'
#
loop_
_entity.id
_entity.type
_entity.pdbx_description
1 polymer ?
#
loop_
_entity_poly.entity_id
_entity_poly.type
_entity_poly.pdbx_seq_one_letter_code
_entity_poly.pdbx_strand_id
1 'polypeptide(L)'
;MNRRDFIAAAATMAVPVTLNGFGLRAFTQNSALVQSLAQAGAAYSDRILVMVYLNGGNDGLNTVIPLEYYSAYNNLRSNIAIPEKSVLPLAGSPETGLHPAMTGLQQLHAEGKLAIVHSVSYPNPTFSHVRSSDIWMTGVDSDQYATSGWAGRYLDNRFPGYPEQYPSSEMEDPLAIQIGYVGSTSLLGNKQSMGISLVSPDEFYQLVGQESFMPATDLPCCDSGDLIKAIRQQQVLAIEYSSEIRKAASLGKNMAVYPEGENELAQQLKIVARLIQGGLKTKIYYVEMGGFDTHAAQVTNSSTTEGTHAVLLKNLSSAISAFQKDLQMSNLEDRVMGMTFSDFGRRASSNASKGTDHGIAAPMFLFGTGLKRQQVGTNPDLIKDLVPPSETGLNNQDLKMQIDFRRVYNDLLTDWFGTQQSKSDQLLFKNFKTTSLFSDLVQTIGSGNWQDRSIWSTGRPPGLKDSVQINGGHTVKVQADAAVKEVFVSSGGELEFAGNYTVSTSK
;
A
#
# COMPACT_ATOMS: atom_id res chain seq x y z
N MET A 1 25.11 3.21 -15.14
CA MET A 1 24.44 3.27 -16.46
C MET A 1 22.99 2.85 -16.23
N ASN A 2 22.02 3.73 -16.46
CA ASN A 2 20.60 3.40 -16.28
C ASN A 2 20.08 2.60 -17.49
N ARG A 3 18.86 2.00 -17.40
CA ARG A 3 18.28 1.19 -18.49
C ARG A 3 18.19 1.94 -19.82
N ARG A 4 17.96 3.25 -19.77
CA ARG A 4 17.83 4.12 -20.95
C ARG A 4 19.17 4.34 -21.62
N ASP A 5 20.23 4.57 -20.82
CA ASP A 5 21.60 4.72 -21.33
C ASP A 5 22.13 3.40 -21.87
N PHE A 6 21.74 2.28 -21.26
CA PHE A 6 22.06 0.93 -21.74
C PHE A 6 21.37 0.66 -23.08
N ILE A 7 20.08 0.98 -23.23
CA ILE A 7 19.34 0.82 -24.49
C ILE A 7 19.86 1.76 -25.55
N ALA A 8 20.18 3.01 -25.21
CA ALA A 8 20.79 3.97 -26.13
C ALA A 8 22.20 3.55 -26.57
N ALA A 9 23.03 3.03 -25.66
CA ALA A 9 24.35 2.52 -25.95
C ALA A 9 24.30 1.21 -26.79
N ALA A 10 23.33 0.33 -26.51
CA ALA A 10 23.12 -0.90 -27.28
C ALA A 10 22.64 -0.62 -28.72
N ALA A 11 22.01 0.53 -28.96
CA ALA A 11 21.57 0.95 -30.31
C ALA A 11 22.71 1.47 -31.19
N THR A 12 23.87 1.81 -30.59
CA THR A 12 25.02 2.40 -31.31
C THR A 12 26.23 1.48 -31.45
N MET A 13 26.29 0.35 -30.73
CA MET A 13 27.40 -0.60 -30.80
C MET A 13 26.91 -2.04 -30.91
N ALA A 14 27.42 -2.78 -31.89
CA ALA A 14 27.25 -4.24 -32.00
C ALA A 14 28.10 -4.95 -30.95
N VAL A 15 27.77 -4.82 -29.66
CA VAL A 15 28.42 -5.52 -28.56
C VAL A 15 27.55 -6.72 -28.16
N PRO A 16 28.08 -7.95 -28.09
CA PRO A 16 27.34 -9.07 -27.57
C PRO A 16 27.05 -8.86 -26.07
N VAL A 17 25.80 -8.67 -25.75
CA VAL A 17 25.34 -8.53 -24.35
C VAL A 17 24.74 -9.88 -23.95
N THR A 18 25.22 -10.44 -22.85
CA THR A 18 24.63 -11.63 -22.24
C THR A 18 23.70 -11.23 -21.10
N LEU A 19 22.45 -11.66 -21.12
CA LEU A 19 21.51 -11.57 -20.01
C LEU A 19 21.24 -12.99 -19.49
N ASN A 20 21.56 -13.26 -18.24
CA ASN A 20 21.39 -14.58 -17.60
C ASN A 20 22.00 -15.75 -18.40
N GLY A 21 23.18 -15.55 -19.02
CA GLY A 21 23.87 -16.61 -19.76
C GLY A 21 23.40 -16.81 -21.21
N PHE A 22 22.41 -16.07 -21.69
CA PHE A 22 21.99 -16.08 -23.07
C PHE A 22 22.60 -14.92 -23.85
N GLY A 23 23.29 -15.24 -24.95
CA GLY A 23 23.83 -14.22 -25.86
C GLY A 23 22.71 -13.49 -26.60
N LEU A 24 22.52 -12.21 -26.31
CA LEU A 24 21.64 -11.33 -27.09
C LEU A 24 22.41 -10.80 -28.31
N ARG A 25 21.97 -11.13 -29.51
CA ARG A 25 22.45 -10.44 -30.73
C ARG A 25 21.92 -9.02 -30.71
N ALA A 26 22.71 -8.06 -31.20
CA ALA A 26 22.35 -6.66 -31.29
C ALA A 26 20.96 -6.49 -31.96
N PHE A 27 19.99 -5.99 -31.23
CA PHE A 27 18.68 -5.66 -31.76
C PHE A 27 18.72 -4.22 -32.30
N THR A 28 18.15 -4.01 -33.47
CA THR A 28 17.95 -2.66 -33.99
C THR A 28 16.89 -1.91 -33.17
N GLN A 29 16.92 -0.57 -33.14
CA GLN A 29 15.94 0.26 -32.44
C GLN A 29 14.47 -0.08 -32.79
N ASN A 30 14.24 -0.68 -33.94
CA ASN A 30 12.92 -1.08 -34.42
C ASN A 30 12.55 -2.54 -34.11
N SER A 31 13.35 -3.27 -33.34
CA SER A 31 12.96 -4.64 -32.98
C SER A 31 11.76 -4.63 -32.02
N ALA A 32 10.81 -5.55 -32.22
CA ALA A 32 9.62 -5.68 -31.39
C ALA A 32 9.99 -5.85 -29.89
N LEU A 33 11.13 -6.49 -29.59
CA LEU A 33 11.63 -6.65 -28.22
C LEU A 33 12.11 -5.32 -27.63
N VAL A 34 12.86 -4.50 -28.38
CA VAL A 34 13.32 -3.18 -27.92
C VAL A 34 12.14 -2.25 -27.72
N GLN A 35 11.16 -2.27 -28.64
CA GLN A 35 9.92 -1.51 -28.51
C GLN A 35 9.08 -1.97 -27.30
N SER A 36 8.95 -3.28 -27.07
CA SER A 36 8.21 -3.81 -25.91
C SER A 36 8.90 -3.49 -24.59
N LEU A 37 10.23 -3.52 -24.54
CA LEU A 37 11.01 -3.11 -23.36
C LEU A 37 10.94 -1.61 -23.10
N ALA A 38 10.95 -0.79 -24.14
CA ALA A 38 10.77 0.64 -24.03
C ALA A 38 9.35 1.00 -23.60
N GLN A 39 8.31 0.33 -24.14
CA GLN A 39 6.93 0.48 -23.71
C GLN A 39 6.70 0.02 -22.28
N ALA A 40 7.29 -1.11 -21.86
CA ALA A 40 7.24 -1.58 -20.49
C ALA A 40 7.92 -0.56 -19.53
N GLY A 41 9.08 -0.01 -19.92
CA GLY A 41 9.76 1.04 -19.15
C GLY A 41 8.92 2.32 -19.03
N ALA A 42 8.24 2.72 -20.09
CA ALA A 42 7.34 3.87 -20.10
C ALA A 42 6.09 3.63 -19.24
N ALA A 43 5.53 2.42 -19.26
CA ALA A 43 4.34 2.08 -18.46
C ALA A 43 4.57 2.23 -16.94
N TYR A 44 5.80 1.98 -16.44
CA TYR A 44 6.13 2.18 -15.03
C TYR A 44 6.50 3.64 -14.67
N SER A 45 6.91 4.43 -15.68
CA SER A 45 7.38 5.80 -15.43
C SER A 45 6.29 6.74 -14.95
N ASP A 46 5.03 6.47 -15.29
CA ASP A 46 3.88 7.34 -15.01
C ASP A 46 3.05 6.91 -13.80
N ARG A 47 3.42 5.84 -13.12
CA ARG A 47 2.67 5.30 -11.99
C ARG A 47 2.83 6.17 -10.74
N ILE A 48 1.73 6.30 -10.01
CA ILE A 48 1.57 7.12 -8.81
C ILE A 48 1.03 6.24 -7.69
N LEU A 49 1.54 6.44 -6.47
CA LEU A 49 1.00 5.84 -5.25
C LEU A 49 0.41 6.91 -4.35
N VAL A 50 -0.80 6.68 -3.86
CA VAL A 50 -1.45 7.50 -2.82
C VAL A 50 -1.49 6.70 -1.53
N MET A 51 -0.77 7.16 -0.52
CA MET A 51 -0.68 6.56 0.80
C MET A 51 -1.69 7.25 1.72
N VAL A 52 -2.64 6.49 2.28
CA VAL A 52 -3.66 6.99 3.21
C VAL A 52 -3.39 6.42 4.59
N TYR A 53 -2.88 7.24 5.49
CA TYR A 53 -2.60 6.84 6.86
C TYR A 53 -3.84 7.01 7.75
N LEU A 54 -4.27 5.92 8.39
CA LEU A 54 -5.38 5.89 9.34
C LEU A 54 -4.79 5.95 10.75
N ASN A 55 -4.54 7.16 11.25
CA ASN A 55 -3.85 7.38 12.51
C ASN A 55 -4.74 7.03 13.71
N GLY A 56 -4.26 6.12 14.56
CA GLY A 56 -4.89 5.72 15.80
C GLY A 56 -5.20 4.23 15.95
N GLY A 57 -4.92 3.39 14.97
CA GLY A 57 -5.22 1.94 15.04
C GLY A 57 -6.67 1.62 14.72
N ASN A 58 -6.96 1.33 13.46
CA ASN A 58 -8.31 1.05 13.00
C ASN A 58 -8.86 -0.28 13.55
N ASP A 59 -10.13 -0.29 14.03
CA ASP A 59 -10.84 -1.52 14.40
C ASP A 59 -11.20 -2.36 13.17
N GLY A 60 -10.31 -3.30 12.87
CA GLY A 60 -10.40 -4.13 11.68
C GLY A 60 -11.65 -5.00 11.62
N LEU A 61 -12.10 -5.57 12.75
CA LEU A 61 -13.26 -6.46 12.78
C LEU A 61 -14.60 -5.74 12.60
N ASN A 62 -14.67 -4.44 12.97
CA ASN A 62 -15.85 -3.62 12.65
C ASN A 62 -15.71 -2.91 11.30
N THR A 63 -14.55 -2.97 10.66
CA THR A 63 -14.31 -2.47 9.30
C THR A 63 -14.63 -3.54 8.26
N VAL A 64 -14.06 -4.74 8.43
CA VAL A 64 -14.24 -5.93 7.59
C VAL A 64 -14.75 -7.05 8.47
N ILE A 65 -16.03 -7.39 8.34
CA ILE A 65 -16.74 -8.31 9.20
C ILE A 65 -16.61 -9.75 8.66
N PRO A 66 -16.08 -10.71 9.45
CA PRO A 66 -15.98 -12.11 9.05
C PRO A 66 -17.32 -12.84 9.22
N LEU A 67 -18.12 -12.85 8.17
CA LEU A 67 -19.48 -13.44 8.19
C LEU A 67 -19.47 -14.95 8.45
N GLU A 68 -18.46 -15.66 7.98
CA GLU A 68 -18.30 -17.10 8.28
C GLU A 68 -18.05 -17.39 9.77
N TYR A 69 -17.54 -16.40 10.53
CA TYR A 69 -17.31 -16.46 11.97
C TYR A 69 -18.23 -15.52 12.75
N TYR A 70 -19.38 -15.13 12.19
CA TYR A 70 -20.23 -14.09 12.74
C TYR A 70 -20.65 -14.36 14.20
N SER A 71 -20.96 -15.60 14.55
CA SER A 71 -21.33 -15.96 15.93
C SER A 71 -20.19 -15.70 16.91
N ALA A 72 -18.96 -16.03 16.56
CA ALA A 72 -17.77 -15.74 17.39
C ALA A 72 -17.49 -14.23 17.44
N TYR A 73 -17.60 -13.53 16.32
CA TYR A 73 -17.49 -12.07 16.24
C TYR A 73 -18.49 -11.39 17.19
N ASN A 74 -19.76 -11.75 17.14
CA ASN A 74 -20.79 -11.19 18.00
C ASN A 74 -20.54 -11.50 19.47
N ASN A 75 -20.10 -12.71 19.81
CA ASN A 75 -19.81 -13.10 21.19
C ASN A 75 -18.62 -12.30 21.79
N LEU A 76 -17.56 -12.08 20.99
CA LEU A 76 -16.38 -11.36 21.44
C LEU A 76 -16.63 -9.86 21.68
N ARG A 77 -17.61 -9.27 20.98
CA ARG A 77 -17.82 -7.81 20.97
C ARG A 77 -19.30 -7.41 20.92
N SER A 78 -20.15 -8.14 21.66
CA SER A 78 -21.62 -7.98 21.60
C SER A 78 -22.13 -6.54 21.83
N ASN A 79 -21.38 -5.71 22.55
CA ASN A 79 -21.74 -4.29 22.83
C ASN A 79 -21.35 -3.32 21.69
N ILE A 80 -20.59 -3.79 20.68
CA ILE A 80 -20.19 -2.98 19.51
C ILE A 80 -20.34 -3.74 18.18
N ALA A 81 -20.76 -5.00 18.20
CA ALA A 81 -20.89 -5.82 16.99
C ALA A 81 -21.92 -5.23 16.02
N ILE A 82 -21.56 -5.18 14.75
CA ILE A 82 -22.47 -4.77 13.67
C ILE A 82 -23.51 -5.88 13.43
N PRO A 83 -24.81 -5.60 13.49
CA PRO A 83 -25.84 -6.60 13.22
C PRO A 83 -25.67 -7.23 11.83
N GLU A 84 -25.73 -8.54 11.72
CA GLU A 84 -25.48 -9.29 10.48
C GLU A 84 -26.30 -8.76 9.29
N LYS A 85 -27.58 -8.47 9.52
CA LYS A 85 -28.49 -7.90 8.52
C LYS A 85 -28.10 -6.51 8.01
N SER A 86 -27.23 -5.80 8.73
CA SER A 86 -26.75 -4.45 8.39
C SER A 86 -25.41 -4.48 7.68
N VAL A 87 -24.70 -5.61 7.69
CA VAL A 87 -23.40 -5.78 7.04
C VAL A 87 -23.55 -5.66 5.52
N LEU A 88 -22.66 -4.90 4.87
CA LEU A 88 -22.63 -4.79 3.42
C LEU A 88 -21.94 -6.04 2.83
N PRO A 89 -22.65 -6.89 2.07
CA PRO A 89 -22.05 -8.07 1.46
C PRO A 89 -21.09 -7.68 0.34
N LEU A 90 -20.07 -8.50 0.12
CA LEU A 90 -19.11 -8.34 -0.97
C LEU A 90 -19.39 -9.32 -2.10
N ALA A 91 -19.48 -8.81 -3.33
CA ALA A 91 -19.68 -9.63 -4.51
C ALA A 91 -18.50 -10.61 -4.70
N GLY A 92 -18.79 -11.90 -4.81
CA GLY A 92 -17.78 -12.96 -4.97
C GLY A 92 -17.05 -13.38 -3.69
N SER A 93 -17.40 -12.80 -2.52
CA SER A 93 -16.82 -13.12 -1.20
C SER A 93 -17.93 -13.13 -0.14
N PRO A 94 -18.85 -14.10 -0.17
CA PRO A 94 -20.01 -14.12 0.72
C PRO A 94 -19.65 -14.30 2.20
N GLU A 95 -18.43 -14.78 2.47
CA GLU A 95 -17.87 -14.97 3.81
C GLU A 95 -17.40 -13.66 4.45
N THR A 96 -17.28 -12.57 3.66
CA THR A 96 -16.73 -11.28 4.09
C THR A 96 -17.73 -10.16 3.83
N GLY A 97 -17.88 -9.25 4.78
CA GLY A 97 -18.67 -8.04 4.58
C GLY A 97 -17.99 -6.79 5.09
N LEU A 98 -18.51 -5.63 4.70
CA LEU A 98 -18.04 -4.32 5.18
C LEU A 98 -19.03 -3.69 6.14
N HIS A 99 -18.52 -2.79 6.98
CA HIS A 99 -19.36 -1.93 7.82
C HIS A 99 -20.40 -1.19 6.98
N PRO A 100 -21.66 -1.02 7.46
CA PRO A 100 -22.75 -0.40 6.68
C PRO A 100 -22.47 1.02 6.20
N ALA A 101 -21.56 1.73 6.83
CA ALA A 101 -21.14 3.06 6.39
C ALA A 101 -20.21 3.08 5.15
N MET A 102 -19.75 1.91 4.66
CA MET A 102 -18.70 1.82 3.64
C MET A 102 -19.24 1.50 2.23
N THR A 103 -20.38 2.07 1.86
CA THR A 103 -21.04 1.81 0.56
C THR A 103 -20.17 2.17 -0.65
N GLY A 104 -19.35 3.22 -0.57
CA GLY A 104 -18.44 3.59 -1.66
C GLY A 104 -17.33 2.55 -1.87
N LEU A 105 -16.74 1.99 -0.81
CA LEU A 105 -15.75 0.92 -0.92
C LEU A 105 -16.40 -0.40 -1.35
N GLN A 106 -17.64 -0.70 -0.94
CA GLN A 106 -18.41 -1.82 -1.45
C GLN A 106 -18.57 -1.74 -2.98
N GLN A 107 -18.91 -0.55 -3.48
CA GLN A 107 -19.03 -0.33 -4.92
C GLN A 107 -17.69 -0.53 -5.64
N LEU A 108 -16.59 0.04 -5.13
CA LEU A 108 -15.25 -0.17 -5.71
C LEU A 108 -14.85 -1.65 -5.72
N HIS A 109 -15.23 -2.41 -4.68
CA HIS A 109 -15.02 -3.86 -4.67
C HIS A 109 -15.81 -4.54 -5.79
N ALA A 110 -17.10 -4.21 -5.97
CA ALA A 110 -17.92 -4.75 -7.05
C ALA A 110 -17.36 -4.41 -8.45
N GLU A 111 -16.69 -3.27 -8.59
CA GLU A 111 -16.02 -2.84 -9.83
C GLU A 111 -14.62 -3.49 -10.03
N GLY A 112 -14.14 -4.32 -9.09
CA GLY A 112 -12.80 -4.91 -9.13
C GLY A 112 -11.66 -3.93 -8.80
N LYS A 113 -11.99 -2.77 -8.23
CA LYS A 113 -11.06 -1.68 -7.93
C LYS A 113 -10.68 -1.57 -6.45
N LEU A 114 -11.06 -2.55 -5.64
CA LEU A 114 -10.70 -2.64 -4.22
C LEU A 114 -10.19 -4.04 -3.91
N ALA A 115 -9.03 -4.09 -3.25
CA ALA A 115 -8.50 -5.31 -2.63
C ALA A 115 -8.46 -5.15 -1.11
N ILE A 116 -8.82 -6.23 -0.41
CA ILE A 116 -8.70 -6.36 1.04
C ILE A 116 -7.55 -7.31 1.33
N VAL A 117 -6.54 -6.83 2.06
CA VAL A 117 -5.49 -7.67 2.60
C VAL A 117 -5.81 -7.92 4.07
N HIS A 118 -6.08 -9.18 4.42
CA HIS A 118 -6.56 -9.54 5.75
C HIS A 118 -5.43 -9.67 6.76
N SER A 119 -5.73 -9.33 8.01
CA SER A 119 -4.88 -9.57 9.20
C SER A 119 -3.43 -9.14 8.98
N VAL A 120 -3.25 -7.91 8.51
CA VAL A 120 -1.93 -7.33 8.22
C VAL A 120 -1.29 -6.79 9.49
N SER A 121 -0.01 -7.12 9.71
CA SER A 121 0.79 -6.64 10.83
C SER A 121 2.28 -6.85 10.53
N TYR A 122 3.11 -6.97 11.57
CA TYR A 122 4.52 -7.33 11.52
C TYR A 122 4.89 -8.23 12.72
N PRO A 123 5.99 -9.01 12.63
CA PRO A 123 6.43 -9.86 13.75
C PRO A 123 6.78 -9.04 14.99
N ASN A 124 6.42 -9.58 16.17
CA ASN A 124 6.66 -8.95 17.49
C ASN A 124 6.11 -7.51 17.56
N PRO A 125 4.80 -7.31 17.34
CA PRO A 125 4.21 -5.99 17.27
C PRO A 125 4.28 -5.25 18.60
N THR A 126 4.41 -3.94 18.51
CA THR A 126 4.29 -3.03 19.67
C THR A 126 2.92 -2.36 19.66
N PHE A 127 2.45 -2.01 20.85
CA PHE A 127 1.16 -1.31 21.04
C PHE A 127 1.35 0.20 21.30
N SER A 128 2.53 0.73 21.00
CA SER A 128 2.81 2.17 21.04
C SER A 128 2.53 2.79 19.68
N HIS A 129 1.64 3.77 19.59
CA HIS A 129 1.33 4.51 18.36
C HIS A 129 2.61 5.04 17.71
N VAL A 130 3.47 5.72 18.48
CA VAL A 130 4.71 6.32 17.96
C VAL A 130 5.64 5.25 17.36
N ARG A 131 5.87 4.15 18.10
CA ARG A 131 6.79 3.12 17.63
C ARG A 131 6.19 2.31 16.49
N SER A 132 4.90 2.00 16.54
CA SER A 132 4.24 1.24 15.50
C SER A 132 4.18 2.01 14.18
N SER A 133 3.77 3.27 14.23
CA SER A 133 3.77 4.13 13.03
C SER A 133 5.18 4.30 12.46
N ASP A 134 6.22 4.43 13.30
CA ASP A 134 7.62 4.44 12.85
C ASP A 134 7.99 3.15 12.09
N ILE A 135 7.60 1.97 12.58
CA ILE A 135 7.84 0.69 11.91
C ILE A 135 7.15 0.62 10.54
N TRP A 136 5.88 1.03 10.45
CA TRP A 136 5.15 1.08 9.19
C TRP A 136 5.75 2.08 8.19
N MET A 137 6.16 3.24 8.67
CA MET A 137 6.74 4.29 7.84
C MET A 137 8.15 3.95 7.36
N THR A 138 8.93 3.26 8.19
CA THR A 138 10.31 2.88 7.86
C THR A 138 10.44 1.51 7.20
N GLY A 139 9.52 0.58 7.46
CA GLY A 139 9.58 -0.80 6.95
C GLY A 139 10.62 -1.69 7.64
N VAL A 140 11.10 -1.33 8.84
CA VAL A 140 12.07 -2.13 9.63
C VAL A 140 11.39 -3.24 10.43
N ASP A 141 12.20 -4.15 10.99
CA ASP A 141 11.74 -5.09 12.02
C ASP A 141 11.49 -4.35 13.34
N SER A 142 10.67 -4.91 14.22
CA SER A 142 10.22 -4.24 15.45
C SER A 142 11.34 -3.88 16.43
N ASP A 143 12.46 -4.58 16.39
CA ASP A 143 13.68 -4.36 17.18
C ASP A 143 14.71 -3.46 16.47
N GLN A 144 14.43 -3.00 15.25
CA GLN A 144 15.32 -2.17 14.44
C GLN A 144 14.80 -0.74 14.33
N TYR A 145 15.71 0.20 14.15
CA TYR A 145 15.41 1.62 13.91
C TYR A 145 16.05 2.06 12.60
N ALA A 146 15.37 2.93 11.86
CA ALA A 146 15.90 3.58 10.68
C ALA A 146 15.57 5.07 10.68
N THR A 147 16.47 5.86 10.13
CA THR A 147 16.30 7.31 9.97
C THR A 147 15.65 7.68 8.63
N SER A 148 15.34 6.68 7.80
CA SER A 148 14.73 6.87 6.49
C SER A 148 13.47 6.01 6.32
N GLY A 149 12.48 6.53 5.61
CA GLY A 149 11.25 5.84 5.26
C GLY A 149 11.40 4.97 4.02
N TRP A 150 10.58 3.92 3.91
CA TRP A 150 10.65 3.00 2.78
C TRP A 150 10.37 3.69 1.43
N ALA A 151 9.40 4.60 1.40
CA ALA A 151 9.03 5.35 0.22
C ALA A 151 10.08 6.41 -0.13
N GLY A 152 10.68 7.06 0.89
CA GLY A 152 11.80 7.98 0.71
C GLY A 152 13.03 7.27 0.14
N ARG A 153 13.38 6.07 0.65
CA ARG A 153 14.48 5.25 0.08
C ARG A 153 14.22 4.84 -1.38
N TYR A 154 12.96 4.52 -1.71
CA TYR A 154 12.58 4.24 -3.10
C TYR A 154 12.83 5.47 -3.99
N LEU A 155 12.40 6.66 -3.57
CA LEU A 155 12.60 7.89 -4.33
C LEU A 155 14.08 8.24 -4.46
N ASP A 156 14.84 8.16 -3.37
CA ASP A 156 16.29 8.41 -3.34
C ASP A 156 17.05 7.48 -4.32
N ASN A 157 16.64 6.22 -4.38
CA ASN A 157 17.18 5.27 -5.35
C ASN A 157 16.75 5.54 -6.80
N ARG A 158 15.51 5.96 -7.01
CA ARG A 158 14.95 6.22 -8.35
C ARG A 158 15.43 7.53 -8.94
N PHE A 159 15.72 8.52 -8.09
CA PHE A 159 16.10 9.90 -8.44
C PHE A 159 17.42 10.29 -7.75
N PRO A 160 18.55 9.69 -8.17
CA PRO A 160 19.84 9.96 -7.56
C PRO A 160 20.24 11.43 -7.81
N GLY A 161 20.94 12.01 -6.83
CA GLY A 161 21.38 13.42 -6.89
C GLY A 161 20.33 14.42 -6.40
N TYR A 162 19.18 13.94 -5.90
CA TYR A 162 18.23 14.82 -5.24
C TYR A 162 18.80 15.30 -3.88
N PRO A 163 18.67 16.56 -3.50
CA PRO A 163 17.98 17.66 -4.20
C PRO A 163 18.89 18.50 -5.13
N GLU A 164 20.21 18.37 -5.07
CA GLU A 164 21.16 19.30 -5.71
C GLU A 164 21.01 19.37 -7.24
N GLN A 165 20.50 18.28 -7.86
CA GLN A 165 20.31 18.19 -9.30
C GLN A 165 18.83 18.32 -9.69
N TYR A 166 17.98 18.80 -8.77
CA TYR A 166 16.54 18.92 -8.99
C TYR A 166 16.06 20.35 -8.64
N PRO A 167 15.02 20.84 -9.37
CA PRO A 167 14.33 20.23 -10.51
C PRO A 167 15.26 19.91 -11.68
N SER A 168 14.98 18.86 -12.44
CA SER A 168 15.76 18.46 -13.61
C SER A 168 14.87 18.35 -14.85
N SER A 169 15.47 18.36 -16.04
CA SER A 169 14.72 18.18 -17.30
C SER A 169 13.94 16.84 -17.38
N GLU A 170 14.35 15.83 -16.59
CA GLU A 170 13.64 14.53 -16.50
C GLU A 170 12.55 14.54 -15.44
N MET A 171 12.68 15.39 -14.41
CA MET A 171 11.73 15.51 -13.30
C MET A 171 11.71 16.95 -12.80
N GLU A 172 10.83 17.72 -13.39
CA GLU A 172 10.59 19.15 -13.05
C GLU A 172 9.69 19.29 -11.81
N ASP A 173 8.94 18.25 -11.46
CA ASP A 173 7.94 18.23 -10.42
C ASP A 173 8.46 17.67 -9.11
N PRO A 174 7.87 18.00 -7.94
CA PRO A 174 8.24 17.39 -6.68
C PRO A 174 8.06 15.87 -6.71
N LEU A 175 9.04 15.13 -6.17
CA LEU A 175 9.06 13.68 -6.17
C LEU A 175 7.92 13.09 -5.35
N ALA A 176 7.62 13.70 -4.20
CA ALA A 176 6.47 13.37 -3.36
C ALA A 176 5.83 14.63 -2.80
N ILE A 177 4.52 14.55 -2.55
CA ILE A 177 3.74 15.61 -1.90
C ILE A 177 2.93 15.01 -0.75
N GLN A 178 3.07 15.60 0.41
CA GLN A 178 2.17 15.34 1.54
C GLN A 178 1.16 16.48 1.66
N ILE A 179 -0.10 16.15 1.80
CA ILE A 179 -1.13 17.14 2.15
C ILE A 179 -1.25 17.17 3.67
N GLY A 180 -0.72 18.23 4.28
CA GLY A 180 -0.65 18.40 5.73
C GLY A 180 0.50 19.30 6.15
N TYR A 181 0.61 19.57 7.46
CA TYR A 181 1.61 20.50 8.01
C TYR A 181 2.97 19.87 8.28
N VAL A 182 3.02 18.57 8.57
CA VAL A 182 4.25 17.89 9.04
C VAL A 182 4.60 16.77 8.08
N GLY A 183 5.85 16.75 7.62
CA GLY A 183 6.34 15.71 6.72
C GLY A 183 6.38 14.33 7.36
N SER A 184 5.87 13.33 6.66
CA SER A 184 5.88 11.92 7.10
C SER A 184 7.27 11.32 7.03
N THR A 185 7.64 10.53 8.05
CA THR A 185 8.85 9.70 8.06
C THR A 185 8.90 8.76 6.84
N SER A 186 7.74 8.33 6.30
CA SER A 186 7.69 7.51 5.09
C SER A 186 8.44 8.13 3.90
N LEU A 187 8.48 9.46 3.82
CA LEU A 187 9.07 10.22 2.72
C LEU A 187 10.52 10.67 2.99
N LEU A 188 11.10 10.31 4.14
CA LEU A 188 12.50 10.61 4.43
C LEU A 188 13.41 9.69 3.61
N GLY A 189 14.27 10.26 2.77
CA GLY A 189 15.39 9.57 2.13
C GLY A 189 16.54 9.33 3.10
N ASN A 190 17.68 8.86 2.60
CA ASN A 190 18.83 8.57 3.45
C ASN A 190 19.48 9.82 4.07
N LYS A 191 19.32 10.98 3.46
CA LYS A 191 19.94 12.24 3.89
C LYS A 191 18.92 13.33 4.23
N GLN A 192 17.74 13.29 3.60
CA GLN A 192 16.76 14.38 3.67
C GLN A 192 15.36 13.93 3.27
N SER A 193 14.36 14.80 3.42
CA SER A 193 13.02 14.57 2.88
C SER A 193 13.05 14.53 1.36
N MET A 194 12.38 13.52 0.78
CA MET A 194 12.19 13.36 -0.66
C MET A 194 10.90 14.00 -1.17
N GLY A 195 10.17 14.66 -0.30
CA GLY A 195 8.89 15.28 -0.60
C GLY A 195 8.75 16.63 0.08
N ILE A 196 7.71 17.34 -0.33
CA ILE A 196 7.29 18.62 0.27
C ILE A 196 5.91 18.43 0.93
N SER A 197 5.67 19.20 1.99
CA SER A 197 4.38 19.23 2.68
C SER A 197 3.66 20.55 2.37
N LEU A 198 2.38 20.46 2.08
CA LEU A 198 1.51 21.62 1.84
C LEU A 198 0.09 21.36 2.34
N VAL A 199 -0.61 22.40 2.78
CA VAL A 199 -2.00 22.32 3.19
C VAL A 199 -2.92 22.60 2.00
N SER A 200 -2.61 23.66 1.24
CA SER A 200 -3.25 23.95 -0.03
C SER A 200 -2.24 24.54 -1.02
N PRO A 201 -2.41 24.32 -2.33
CA PRO A 201 -1.51 24.86 -3.35
C PRO A 201 -1.42 26.38 -3.36
N ASP A 202 -2.54 27.06 -3.13
CA ASP A 202 -2.58 28.52 -3.15
C ASP A 202 -1.93 29.12 -1.91
N GLU A 203 -2.19 28.58 -0.71
CA GLU A 203 -1.53 29.01 0.54
C GLU A 203 -0.04 28.72 0.49
N PHE A 204 0.36 27.56 -0.01
CA PHE A 204 1.74 27.18 -0.18
C PHE A 204 2.49 28.19 -1.08
N TYR A 205 1.89 28.55 -2.22
CA TYR A 205 2.47 29.54 -3.11
C TYR A 205 2.57 30.93 -2.45
N GLN A 206 1.56 31.33 -1.68
CA GLN A 206 1.60 32.62 -0.97
C GLN A 206 2.69 32.67 0.11
N LEU A 207 2.93 31.55 0.78
CA LEU A 207 3.94 31.46 1.84
C LEU A 207 5.37 31.45 1.30
N VAL A 208 5.60 30.73 0.19
CA VAL A 208 6.98 30.47 -0.28
C VAL A 208 7.29 31.07 -1.65
N GLY A 209 6.30 31.23 -2.52
CA GLY A 209 6.51 31.64 -3.92
C GLY A 209 6.84 33.12 -4.14
N GLN A 210 6.77 33.93 -3.09
CA GLN A 210 7.10 35.38 -3.12
C GLN A 210 8.43 35.70 -2.44
N GLU A 211 9.08 34.73 -1.83
CA GLU A 211 10.35 34.94 -1.16
C GLU A 211 11.54 34.68 -2.09
N SER A 212 12.45 35.64 -2.16
CA SER A 212 13.78 35.46 -2.75
C SER A 212 14.74 35.01 -1.65
N PHE A 213 15.16 33.74 -1.69
CA PHE A 213 16.09 33.20 -0.70
C PHE A 213 17.53 33.34 -1.19
N MET A 214 18.37 34.01 -0.40
CA MET A 214 19.82 34.02 -0.63
C MET A 214 20.46 32.84 0.08
N PRO A 215 21.18 31.94 -0.63
CA PRO A 215 21.96 30.89 0.03
C PRO A 215 22.94 31.54 1.00
N ALA A 216 22.92 31.17 2.27
CA ALA A 216 23.93 31.66 3.19
C ALA A 216 25.27 30.95 2.90
N THR A 217 26.30 31.76 2.71
CA THR A 217 27.64 31.27 2.41
C THR A 217 28.40 30.82 3.67
N ASP A 218 27.98 31.25 4.85
CA ASP A 218 28.62 30.93 6.13
C ASP A 218 27.69 29.99 6.95
N LEU A 219 27.94 28.70 6.89
CA LEU A 219 27.28 27.68 7.72
C LEU A 219 28.23 27.24 8.84
N PRO A 220 27.71 26.97 10.06
CA PRO A 220 28.51 26.34 11.12
C PRO A 220 29.14 25.04 10.62
N CYS A 221 30.29 24.68 11.15
CA CYS A 221 30.89 23.38 10.89
C CYS A 221 30.07 22.26 11.59
N CYS A 222 30.23 21.03 11.12
CA CYS A 222 29.72 19.79 11.74
C CYS A 222 28.19 19.59 11.59
N ASP A 223 27.62 18.70 12.37
CA ASP A 223 26.23 18.24 12.27
C ASP A 223 25.19 19.38 12.24
N SER A 224 25.44 20.46 12.97
CA SER A 224 24.55 21.63 12.98
C SER A 224 24.53 22.37 11.64
N GLY A 225 25.68 22.45 10.97
CA GLY A 225 25.77 23.03 9.64
C GLY A 225 25.09 22.19 8.58
N ASP A 226 25.22 20.86 8.68
CA ASP A 226 24.56 19.92 7.77
C ASP A 226 23.04 19.99 7.93
N LEU A 227 22.55 20.09 9.16
CA LEU A 227 21.12 20.26 9.43
C LEU A 227 20.57 21.59 8.86
N ILE A 228 21.29 22.70 9.08
CA ILE A 228 20.89 24.01 8.53
C ILE A 228 20.91 23.97 7.00
N LYS A 229 21.92 23.33 6.40
CA LYS A 229 22.00 23.15 4.95
C LYS A 229 20.80 22.38 4.42
N ALA A 230 20.44 21.26 5.05
CA ALA A 230 19.28 20.46 4.66
C ALA A 230 17.97 21.25 4.76
N ILE A 231 17.76 22.01 5.84
CA ILE A 231 16.58 22.88 6.00
C ILE A 231 16.49 23.91 4.88
N ARG A 232 17.62 24.57 4.57
CA ARG A 232 17.68 25.59 3.51
C ARG A 232 17.46 25.00 2.13
N GLN A 233 17.98 23.83 1.83
CA GLN A 233 17.72 23.13 0.58
C GLN A 233 16.23 22.82 0.43
N GLN A 234 15.56 22.36 1.49
CA GLN A 234 14.10 22.16 1.47
C GLN A 234 13.32 23.46 1.24
N GLN A 235 13.77 24.58 1.79
CA GLN A 235 13.17 25.90 1.55
C GLN A 235 13.32 26.32 0.08
N VAL A 236 14.52 26.17 -0.50
CA VAL A 236 14.76 26.48 -1.91
C VAL A 236 13.89 25.63 -2.82
N LEU A 237 13.83 24.31 -2.58
CA LEU A 237 12.96 23.41 -3.35
C LEU A 237 11.49 23.77 -3.19
N ALA A 238 11.05 24.14 -2.00
CA ALA A 238 9.68 24.57 -1.76
C ALA A 238 9.33 25.82 -2.61
N ILE A 239 10.25 26.77 -2.73
CA ILE A 239 10.08 27.96 -3.57
C ILE A 239 10.04 27.57 -5.05
N GLU A 240 10.99 26.77 -5.52
CA GLU A 240 11.10 26.34 -6.91
C GLU A 240 9.87 25.53 -7.37
N TYR A 241 9.39 24.62 -6.53
CA TYR A 241 8.20 23.82 -6.84
C TYR A 241 6.87 24.53 -6.64
N SER A 242 6.84 25.66 -5.92
CA SER A 242 5.58 26.37 -5.61
C SER A 242 4.85 26.83 -6.87
N SER A 243 5.58 27.31 -7.86
CA SER A 243 5.01 27.73 -9.16
C SER A 243 4.43 26.56 -9.94
N GLU A 244 5.12 25.42 -10.00
CA GLU A 244 4.66 24.24 -10.73
C GLU A 244 3.44 23.60 -10.03
N ILE A 245 3.43 23.53 -8.69
CA ILE A 245 2.27 23.07 -7.91
C ILE A 245 1.06 23.97 -8.17
N ARG A 246 1.24 25.30 -8.11
CA ARG A 246 0.16 26.25 -8.35
C ARG A 246 -0.37 26.17 -9.79
N LYS A 247 0.54 26.07 -10.75
CA LYS A 247 0.20 25.89 -12.16
C LYS A 247 -0.62 24.61 -12.37
N ALA A 248 -0.17 23.47 -11.85
CA ALA A 248 -0.91 22.22 -11.92
C ALA A 248 -2.28 22.33 -11.23
N ALA A 249 -2.33 22.91 -10.04
CA ALA A 249 -3.60 23.16 -9.34
C ALA A 249 -4.55 24.06 -10.13
N SER A 250 -4.05 24.99 -10.94
CA SER A 250 -4.89 25.85 -11.79
C SER A 250 -5.40 25.16 -13.05
N LEU A 251 -4.61 24.21 -13.61
CA LEU A 251 -4.97 23.45 -14.80
C LEU A 251 -5.90 22.29 -14.47
N GLY A 252 -5.69 21.63 -13.34
CA GLY A 252 -6.51 20.50 -12.90
C GLY A 252 -7.90 20.94 -12.46
N LYS A 253 -8.91 20.14 -12.80
CA LYS A 253 -10.31 20.38 -12.45
C LYS A 253 -10.93 19.12 -11.90
N ASN A 254 -11.39 19.16 -10.66
CA ASN A 254 -12.12 18.02 -10.12
C ASN A 254 -13.43 17.81 -10.90
N MET A 255 -13.59 16.62 -11.44
CA MET A 255 -14.75 16.21 -12.24
C MET A 255 -15.82 15.54 -11.38
N ALA A 256 -15.41 14.88 -10.29
CA ALA A 256 -16.32 14.25 -9.34
C ALA A 256 -16.73 15.22 -8.22
N VAL A 257 -17.89 14.94 -7.62
CA VAL A 257 -18.34 15.62 -6.41
C VAL A 257 -17.71 14.96 -5.19
N TYR A 258 -16.97 15.72 -4.41
CA TYR A 258 -16.41 15.28 -3.15
C TYR A 258 -17.36 15.61 -1.98
N PRO A 259 -17.36 14.81 -0.91
CA PRO A 259 -18.11 15.14 0.30
C PRO A 259 -17.73 16.52 0.81
N GLU A 260 -18.74 17.31 1.17
CA GLU A 260 -18.58 18.61 1.82
C GLU A 260 -18.56 18.45 3.36
N GLY A 261 -18.12 19.49 4.06
CA GLY A 261 -18.10 19.55 5.51
C GLY A 261 -16.82 18.94 6.13
N GLU A 262 -16.96 18.23 7.24
CA GLU A 262 -15.85 17.78 8.10
C GLU A 262 -15.08 16.54 7.59
N ASN A 263 -15.17 16.21 6.30
CA ASN A 263 -14.38 15.13 5.74
C ASN A 263 -13.02 15.64 5.23
N GLU A 264 -12.06 15.77 6.14
CA GLU A 264 -10.70 16.25 5.81
C GLU A 264 -10.00 15.39 4.76
N LEU A 265 -10.14 14.06 4.83
CA LEU A 265 -9.56 13.16 3.84
C LEU A 265 -10.08 13.43 2.43
N ALA A 266 -11.39 13.73 2.31
CA ALA A 266 -11.97 14.08 1.01
C ALA A 266 -11.37 15.38 0.45
N GLN A 267 -11.10 16.38 1.29
CA GLN A 267 -10.44 17.61 0.85
C GLN A 267 -8.98 17.37 0.45
N GLN A 268 -8.24 16.56 1.20
CA GLN A 268 -6.86 16.17 0.84
C GLN A 268 -6.83 15.41 -0.51
N LEU A 269 -7.67 14.40 -0.67
CA LEU A 269 -7.73 13.61 -1.92
C LEU A 269 -8.23 14.45 -3.11
N LYS A 270 -9.10 15.44 -2.88
CA LYS A 270 -9.51 16.40 -3.89
C LYS A 270 -8.36 17.25 -4.41
N ILE A 271 -7.44 17.68 -3.52
CA ILE A 271 -6.21 18.38 -3.91
C ILE A 271 -5.31 17.45 -4.69
N VAL A 272 -5.08 16.21 -4.22
CA VAL A 272 -4.26 15.22 -4.91
C VAL A 272 -4.78 14.95 -6.33
N ALA A 273 -6.08 14.71 -6.51
CA ALA A 273 -6.68 14.50 -7.82
C ALA A 273 -6.45 15.70 -8.74
N ARG A 274 -6.63 16.92 -8.23
CA ARG A 274 -6.43 18.17 -8.98
C ARG A 274 -4.98 18.35 -9.44
N LEU A 275 -4.01 18.00 -8.61
CA LEU A 275 -2.59 18.07 -8.95
C LEU A 275 -2.21 17.03 -10.03
N ILE A 276 -2.72 15.80 -9.91
CA ILE A 276 -2.51 14.74 -10.90
C ILE A 276 -3.13 15.13 -12.25
N GLN A 277 -4.35 15.65 -12.24
CA GLN A 277 -5.05 16.12 -13.46
C GLN A 277 -4.35 17.33 -14.10
N GLY A 278 -3.73 18.18 -13.27
CA GLY A 278 -2.93 19.31 -13.72
C GLY A 278 -1.60 18.92 -14.34
N GLY A 279 -1.25 17.64 -14.35
CA GLY A 279 -0.11 17.09 -15.08
C GLY A 279 1.13 16.85 -14.24
N LEU A 280 1.11 17.00 -12.91
CA LEU A 280 2.27 16.68 -12.08
C LEU A 280 2.69 15.22 -12.23
N LYS A 281 3.99 15.01 -12.39
CA LYS A 281 4.64 13.69 -12.48
C LYS A 281 5.06 13.14 -11.12
N THR A 282 4.61 13.77 -10.03
CA THR A 282 4.83 13.35 -8.64
C THR A 282 4.52 11.87 -8.47
N LYS A 283 5.41 11.12 -7.79
CA LYS A 283 5.32 9.66 -7.68
C LYS A 283 4.51 9.19 -6.49
N ILE A 284 4.59 9.94 -5.39
CA ILE A 284 3.96 9.54 -4.15
C ILE A 284 3.20 10.74 -3.57
N TYR A 285 1.94 10.51 -3.23
CA TYR A 285 1.15 11.40 -2.42
C TYR A 285 0.87 10.75 -1.07
N TYR A 286 0.97 11.53 0.00
CA TYR A 286 0.67 11.10 1.35
C TYR A 286 -0.45 11.96 1.93
N VAL A 287 -1.48 11.31 2.43
CA VAL A 287 -2.62 11.92 3.10
C VAL A 287 -2.91 11.19 4.41
N GLU A 288 -3.54 11.86 5.36
CA GLU A 288 -3.76 11.34 6.70
C GLU A 288 -5.19 11.59 7.16
N MET A 289 -5.73 10.63 7.92
CA MET A 289 -7.00 10.74 8.59
C MET A 289 -6.84 10.24 10.04
N GLY A 290 -6.98 11.12 11.02
CA GLY A 290 -6.91 10.80 12.44
C GLY A 290 -8.23 10.30 13.03
N GLY A 291 -8.19 10.00 14.34
CA GLY A 291 -9.37 9.68 15.13
C GLY A 291 -9.66 8.19 15.30
N PHE A 292 -8.83 7.30 14.78
CA PHE A 292 -9.05 5.84 14.87
C PHE A 292 -8.71 5.24 16.25
N ASP A 293 -8.21 6.04 17.18
CA ASP A 293 -7.94 5.58 18.57
C ASP A 293 -9.23 5.50 19.39
N THR A 294 -10.13 4.58 18.99
CA THR A 294 -11.48 4.45 19.54
C THR A 294 -11.54 3.53 20.76
N HIS A 295 -10.84 3.91 21.83
CA HIS A 295 -10.89 3.19 23.10
C HIS A 295 -12.25 3.25 23.82
N ALA A 296 -13.06 4.25 23.52
CA ALA A 296 -14.37 4.42 24.11
C ALA A 296 -15.34 5.03 23.10
N ALA A 297 -16.65 4.84 23.34
CA ALA A 297 -17.72 5.44 22.54
C ALA A 297 -17.56 5.26 21.03
N GLN A 298 -16.99 4.12 20.61
CA GLN A 298 -16.84 3.75 19.20
C GLN A 298 -18.20 3.68 18.50
N VAL A 299 -19.22 3.27 19.24
CA VAL A 299 -20.61 3.19 18.83
C VAL A 299 -21.50 4.02 19.76
N THR A 300 -22.71 4.37 19.31
CA THR A 300 -23.67 5.06 20.18
C THR A 300 -24.31 4.12 21.22
N ASN A 301 -25.03 4.69 22.18
CA ASN A 301 -25.77 3.89 23.14
C ASN A 301 -26.98 3.15 22.55
N SER A 302 -27.51 3.66 21.46
CA SER A 302 -28.73 3.17 20.82
C SER A 302 -28.47 2.30 19.59
N SER A 303 -27.30 2.37 18.98
CA SER A 303 -26.98 1.67 17.74
C SER A 303 -25.50 1.33 17.64
N THR A 304 -25.16 0.11 17.25
CA THR A 304 -23.77 -0.30 16.97
C THR A 304 -23.34 0.02 15.55
N THR A 305 -24.25 0.46 14.67
CA THR A 305 -23.96 0.91 13.31
C THR A 305 -23.70 2.42 13.21
N GLU A 306 -23.79 3.12 14.33
CA GLU A 306 -23.61 4.57 14.44
C GLU A 306 -22.58 4.91 15.52
N GLY A 307 -21.95 6.05 15.42
CA GLY A 307 -20.95 6.53 16.38
C GLY A 307 -19.66 6.95 15.70
N THR A 308 -18.61 7.18 16.48
CA THR A 308 -17.34 7.74 16.00
C THR A 308 -16.73 6.88 14.90
N HIS A 309 -16.66 5.56 15.07
CA HIS A 309 -16.05 4.68 14.07
C HIS A 309 -16.87 4.62 12.77
N ALA A 310 -18.21 4.62 12.86
CA ALA A 310 -19.07 4.68 11.68
C ALA A 310 -18.85 5.96 10.86
N VAL A 311 -18.65 7.11 11.53
CA VAL A 311 -18.32 8.39 10.86
C VAL A 311 -16.96 8.32 10.17
N LEU A 312 -15.94 7.78 10.85
CA LEU A 312 -14.61 7.59 10.25
C LEU A 312 -14.66 6.71 9.02
N LEU A 313 -15.33 5.56 9.09
CA LEU A 313 -15.46 4.63 7.96
C LEU A 313 -16.28 5.22 6.80
N LYS A 314 -17.34 6.00 7.11
CA LYS A 314 -18.10 6.75 6.10
C LYS A 314 -17.22 7.77 5.39
N ASN A 315 -16.44 8.54 6.15
CA ASN A 315 -15.54 9.54 5.61
C ASN A 315 -14.46 8.91 4.74
N LEU A 316 -13.82 7.83 5.20
CA LEU A 316 -12.85 7.06 4.43
C LEU A 316 -13.45 6.55 3.11
N SER A 317 -14.59 5.87 3.20
CA SER A 317 -15.27 5.25 2.06
C SER A 317 -15.70 6.26 1.01
N SER A 318 -16.32 7.35 1.44
CA SER A 318 -16.81 8.39 0.52
C SER A 318 -15.68 9.20 -0.12
N ALA A 319 -14.60 9.47 0.63
CA ALA A 319 -13.43 10.17 0.11
C ALA A 319 -12.71 9.37 -0.96
N ILE A 320 -12.44 8.08 -0.70
CA ILE A 320 -11.77 7.18 -1.67
C ILE A 320 -12.65 6.96 -2.91
N SER A 321 -13.97 6.77 -2.71
CA SER A 321 -14.89 6.60 -3.84
C SER A 321 -14.96 7.83 -4.74
N ALA A 322 -15.03 9.03 -4.15
CA ALA A 322 -15.00 10.28 -4.90
C ALA A 322 -13.69 10.46 -5.66
N PHE A 323 -12.55 10.15 -5.02
CA PHE A 323 -11.23 10.21 -5.64
C PHE A 323 -11.11 9.26 -6.84
N GLN A 324 -11.50 7.99 -6.69
CA GLN A 324 -11.47 7.02 -7.78
C GLN A 324 -12.40 7.43 -8.93
N LYS A 325 -13.56 7.99 -8.61
CA LYS A 325 -14.49 8.52 -9.62
C LYS A 325 -13.89 9.69 -10.40
N ASP A 326 -13.19 10.59 -9.71
CA ASP A 326 -12.53 11.75 -10.31
C ASP A 326 -11.41 11.33 -11.27
N LEU A 327 -10.59 10.37 -10.86
CA LEU A 327 -9.56 9.78 -11.72
C LEU A 327 -10.15 9.07 -12.94
N GLN A 328 -11.25 8.33 -12.76
CA GLN A 328 -11.96 7.66 -13.85
C GLN A 328 -12.47 8.66 -14.90
N MET A 329 -13.15 9.73 -14.43
CA MET A 329 -13.68 10.76 -15.32
C MET A 329 -12.59 11.51 -16.09
N SER A 330 -11.38 11.54 -15.55
CA SER A 330 -10.19 12.17 -16.16
C SER A 330 -9.33 11.18 -16.96
N ASN A 331 -9.70 9.90 -17.08
CA ASN A 331 -8.92 8.82 -17.70
C ASN A 331 -7.52 8.66 -17.11
N LEU A 332 -7.38 8.82 -15.80
CA LEU A 332 -6.12 8.73 -15.06
C LEU A 332 -6.08 7.56 -14.07
N GLU A 333 -7.18 6.79 -13.94
CA GLU A 333 -7.30 5.73 -12.95
C GLU A 333 -6.24 4.61 -13.10
N ASP A 334 -5.78 4.32 -14.32
CA ASP A 334 -4.78 3.29 -14.60
C ASP A 334 -3.36 3.66 -14.12
N ARG A 335 -3.14 4.94 -13.80
CA ARG A 335 -1.85 5.47 -13.34
C ARG A 335 -1.74 5.58 -11.84
N VAL A 336 -2.84 5.42 -11.10
CA VAL A 336 -2.91 5.73 -9.67
C VAL A 336 -3.34 4.50 -8.89
N MET A 337 -2.51 4.11 -7.95
CA MET A 337 -2.81 3.11 -6.93
C MET A 337 -2.88 3.77 -5.57
N GLY A 338 -3.89 3.45 -4.79
CA GLY A 338 -3.98 3.88 -3.40
C GLY A 338 -3.79 2.71 -2.43
N MET A 339 -3.28 2.99 -1.25
CA MET A 339 -3.26 2.05 -0.12
C MET A 339 -3.64 2.75 1.17
N THR A 340 -4.32 2.03 2.08
CA THR A 340 -4.53 2.46 3.46
C THR A 340 -3.58 1.71 4.38
N PHE A 341 -3.15 2.30 5.49
CA PHE A 341 -2.44 1.64 6.56
C PHE A 341 -2.71 2.33 7.89
N SER A 342 -2.47 1.66 9.00
CA SER A 342 -2.71 2.19 10.35
C SER A 342 -1.57 1.78 11.27
N ASP A 343 -1.51 2.32 12.48
CA ASP A 343 -0.45 2.04 13.45
C ASP A 343 -0.38 0.55 13.77
N PHE A 344 -1.54 -0.02 14.08
CA PHE A 344 -1.77 -1.42 14.44
C PHE A 344 -3.26 -1.76 14.27
N GLY A 345 -3.65 -2.98 14.61
CA GLY A 345 -5.05 -3.39 14.71
C GLY A 345 -5.64 -3.16 16.09
N ARG A 346 -6.84 -3.65 16.29
CA ARG A 346 -7.55 -3.65 17.56
C ARG A 346 -7.82 -5.08 18.01
N ARG A 347 -7.94 -5.29 19.33
CA ARG A 347 -8.26 -6.61 19.88
C ARG A 347 -9.55 -7.17 19.34
N ALA A 348 -9.64 -8.49 19.30
CA ALA A 348 -10.86 -9.16 18.88
C ALA A 348 -12.02 -8.85 19.81
N SER A 349 -11.77 -8.76 21.11
CA SER A 349 -12.78 -8.40 22.11
C SER A 349 -12.94 -6.89 22.25
N SER A 350 -14.18 -6.46 22.47
CA SER A 350 -14.47 -5.10 22.89
C SER A 350 -14.19 -4.90 24.37
N ASN A 351 -14.11 -3.65 24.80
CA ASN A 351 -13.99 -3.27 26.20
C ASN A 351 -15.33 -2.75 26.77
N ALA A 352 -15.34 -2.51 28.07
CA ALA A 352 -16.55 -2.04 28.78
C ALA A 352 -16.99 -0.61 28.37
N SER A 353 -16.09 0.17 27.79
CA SER A 353 -16.35 1.56 27.34
C SER A 353 -16.95 1.63 25.92
N LYS A 354 -17.42 0.50 25.37
CA LYS A 354 -17.90 0.40 23.97
C LYS A 354 -16.85 0.85 22.96
N GLY A 355 -15.64 0.41 23.14
CA GLY A 355 -14.49 0.62 22.26
C GLY A 355 -13.63 -0.63 22.20
N THR A 356 -12.40 -0.47 21.71
CA THR A 356 -11.42 -1.53 21.54
C THR A 356 -10.04 -1.07 22.00
N ASP A 357 -9.30 -1.97 22.61
CA ASP A 357 -7.91 -1.71 22.99
C ASP A 357 -6.96 -2.05 21.84
N HIS A 358 -5.70 -1.60 21.93
CA HIS A 358 -4.66 -1.87 20.94
C HIS A 358 -4.47 -3.36 20.71
N GLY A 359 -4.38 -3.77 19.48
CA GLY A 359 -4.24 -5.15 19.04
C GLY A 359 -3.25 -5.31 17.88
N ILE A 360 -3.04 -6.55 17.43
CA ILE A 360 -1.95 -6.92 16.54
C ILE A 360 -2.27 -6.56 15.09
N ALA A 361 -3.37 -7.07 14.53
CA ALA A 361 -3.59 -7.08 13.10
C ALA A 361 -4.89 -6.41 12.67
N ALA A 362 -4.86 -5.75 11.52
CA ALA A 362 -5.99 -5.10 10.89
C ALA A 362 -6.04 -5.40 9.37
N PRO A 363 -7.18 -5.24 8.69
CA PRO A 363 -7.20 -5.24 7.25
C PRO A 363 -6.54 -3.99 6.68
N MET A 364 -5.94 -4.15 5.50
CA MET A 364 -5.39 -3.08 4.69
C MET A 364 -6.15 -3.05 3.36
N PHE A 365 -6.49 -1.87 2.86
CA PHE A 365 -7.12 -1.70 1.56
C PHE A 365 -6.11 -1.22 0.53
N LEU A 366 -6.18 -1.81 -0.68
CA LEU A 366 -5.60 -1.20 -1.88
C LEU A 366 -6.73 -0.87 -2.84
N PHE A 367 -6.62 0.26 -3.52
CA PHE A 367 -7.66 0.73 -4.45
C PHE A 367 -7.05 1.31 -5.72
N GLY A 368 -7.62 0.92 -6.87
CA GLY A 368 -7.18 1.26 -8.23
C GLY A 368 -7.46 0.15 -9.22
N THR A 369 -7.23 0.40 -10.51
CA THR A 369 -7.56 -0.54 -11.60
C THR A 369 -6.56 -1.65 -11.82
N GLY A 370 -5.31 -1.48 -11.37
CA GLY A 370 -4.24 -2.47 -11.60
C GLY A 370 -4.32 -3.75 -10.77
N LEU A 371 -5.29 -3.85 -9.87
CA LEU A 371 -5.47 -5.00 -8.97
C LEU A 371 -5.98 -6.23 -9.73
N LYS A 372 -5.35 -7.37 -9.48
CA LYS A 372 -5.75 -8.67 -10.03
C LYS A 372 -6.48 -9.53 -9.00
N ARG A 373 -6.37 -9.17 -7.72
CA ARG A 373 -7.01 -9.87 -6.61
C ARG A 373 -7.75 -8.90 -5.72
N GLN A 374 -8.95 -9.30 -5.31
CA GLN A 374 -9.78 -8.54 -4.39
C GLN A 374 -9.62 -9.00 -2.94
N GLN A 375 -9.05 -10.19 -2.71
CA GLN A 375 -8.80 -10.76 -1.39
C GLN A 375 -7.39 -11.34 -1.33
N VAL A 376 -6.61 -10.97 -0.32
CA VAL A 376 -5.31 -11.55 0.05
C VAL A 376 -5.37 -11.94 1.52
N GLY A 377 -4.99 -13.18 1.84
CA GLY A 377 -5.33 -13.78 3.13
C GLY A 377 -6.78 -14.25 3.17
N THR A 378 -7.25 -14.55 4.36
CA THR A 378 -8.63 -14.97 4.66
C THR A 378 -9.15 -14.15 5.84
N ASN A 379 -10.45 -14.12 6.06
CA ASN A 379 -10.97 -13.64 7.32
C ASN A 379 -10.23 -14.29 8.50
N PRO A 380 -9.96 -13.56 9.58
CA PRO A 380 -9.39 -14.18 10.77
C PRO A 380 -10.36 -15.21 11.33
N ASP A 381 -9.88 -16.44 11.57
CA ASP A 381 -10.63 -17.46 12.30
C ASP A 381 -10.70 -17.07 13.78
N LEU A 382 -11.83 -16.53 14.19
CA LEU A 382 -12.03 -16.02 15.56
C LEU A 382 -12.12 -17.12 16.62
N ILE A 383 -11.82 -18.36 16.25
CA ILE A 383 -11.76 -19.51 17.16
C ILE A 383 -10.31 -20.02 17.25
N LYS A 384 -9.58 -20.09 16.13
CA LYS A 384 -8.24 -20.69 16.05
C LYS A 384 -7.10 -19.69 15.84
N ASP A 385 -7.40 -18.52 15.24
CA ASP A 385 -6.39 -17.51 14.92
C ASP A 385 -6.29 -16.40 15.98
N LEU A 386 -6.79 -16.66 17.18
CA LEU A 386 -6.61 -15.75 18.31
C LEU A 386 -5.31 -16.07 19.06
N VAL A 387 -4.52 -15.04 19.32
CA VAL A 387 -3.31 -15.13 20.14
C VAL A 387 -3.72 -15.12 21.61
N PRO A 388 -3.38 -16.14 22.39
CA PRO A 388 -3.81 -16.22 23.78
C PRO A 388 -3.15 -15.13 24.64
N PRO A 389 -3.79 -14.71 25.74
CA PRO A 389 -3.25 -13.71 26.68
C PRO A 389 -1.87 -14.06 27.24
N SER A 390 -1.53 -15.35 27.34
CA SER A 390 -0.21 -15.83 27.78
C SER A 390 0.95 -15.42 26.88
N GLU A 391 0.69 -15.19 25.58
CA GLU A 391 1.72 -14.76 24.62
C GLU A 391 1.84 -13.24 24.51
N THR A 392 0.75 -12.52 24.75
CA THR A 392 0.72 -11.05 24.62
C THR A 392 0.88 -10.33 25.96
N GLY A 393 0.75 -11.02 27.08
CA GLY A 393 0.69 -10.43 28.41
C GLY A 393 -0.57 -9.59 28.68
N LEU A 394 -1.57 -9.67 27.80
CA LEU A 394 -2.80 -8.89 27.81
C LEU A 394 -3.99 -9.78 28.21
N ASN A 395 -5.00 -9.16 28.82
CA ASN A 395 -6.17 -9.89 29.33
C ASN A 395 -7.13 -10.38 28.22
N ASN A 396 -7.03 -9.87 27.00
CA ASN A 396 -7.92 -10.17 25.87
C ASN A 396 -7.15 -10.83 24.73
N GLN A 397 -7.84 -11.65 23.94
CA GLN A 397 -7.28 -12.32 22.80
C GLN A 397 -7.08 -11.33 21.64
N ASP A 398 -5.96 -11.47 20.93
CA ASP A 398 -5.58 -10.67 19.79
C ASP A 398 -5.72 -11.45 18.47
N LEU A 399 -5.85 -10.72 17.35
CA LEU A 399 -5.88 -11.32 16.02
C LEU A 399 -4.46 -11.73 15.59
N LYS A 400 -4.31 -12.97 15.13
CA LYS A 400 -3.06 -13.45 14.57
C LYS A 400 -2.75 -12.78 13.24
N MET A 401 -1.52 -12.31 13.08
CA MET A 401 -1.03 -11.83 11.78
C MET A 401 -1.05 -12.96 10.73
N GLN A 402 -1.55 -12.66 9.53
CA GLN A 402 -1.45 -13.53 8.36
C GLN A 402 -0.44 -12.98 7.33
N ILE A 403 -0.47 -11.69 7.10
CA ILE A 403 0.35 -11.01 6.09
C ILE A 403 1.24 -9.97 6.77
N ASP A 404 2.55 -10.08 6.54
CA ASP A 404 3.48 -9.02 6.88
C ASP A 404 3.26 -7.84 5.91
N PHE A 405 3.04 -6.62 6.43
CA PHE A 405 2.74 -5.44 5.61
C PHE A 405 3.82 -5.16 4.56
N ARG A 406 5.07 -5.53 4.83
CA ARG A 406 6.20 -5.33 3.91
C ARG A 406 6.10 -6.20 2.66
N ARG A 407 5.31 -7.28 2.68
CA ARG A 407 4.98 -8.03 1.46
C ARG A 407 4.14 -7.19 0.50
N VAL A 408 3.22 -6.37 1.03
CA VAL A 408 2.43 -5.42 0.23
C VAL A 408 3.34 -4.31 -0.32
N TYR A 409 4.26 -3.80 0.50
CA TYR A 409 5.25 -2.81 0.04
C TYR A 409 6.16 -3.39 -1.05
N ASN A 410 6.56 -4.67 -0.91
CA ASN A 410 7.32 -5.35 -1.96
C ASN A 410 6.54 -5.39 -3.29
N ASP A 411 5.26 -5.77 -3.27
CA ASP A 411 4.43 -5.79 -4.48
C ASP A 411 4.26 -4.38 -5.09
N LEU A 412 4.10 -3.35 -4.26
CA LEU A 412 4.08 -1.96 -4.73
C LEU A 412 5.41 -1.55 -5.37
N LEU A 413 6.54 -1.92 -4.79
CA LEU A 413 7.86 -1.62 -5.35
C LEU A 413 8.12 -2.41 -6.65
N THR A 414 7.84 -3.72 -6.67
CA THR A 414 8.18 -4.59 -7.80
C THR A 414 7.16 -4.54 -8.92
N ASP A 415 5.90 -4.75 -8.60
CA ASP A 415 4.84 -4.93 -9.59
C ASP A 415 4.20 -3.61 -9.99
N TRP A 416 4.03 -2.69 -9.04
CA TRP A 416 3.47 -1.37 -9.36
C TRP A 416 4.54 -0.41 -9.90
N PHE A 417 5.67 -0.22 -9.25
CA PHE A 417 6.72 0.70 -9.69
C PHE A 417 7.78 0.07 -10.60
N GLY A 418 7.77 -1.24 -10.80
CA GLY A 418 8.70 -1.96 -11.68
C GLY A 418 10.14 -2.02 -11.15
N THR A 419 10.32 -1.92 -9.84
CA THR A 419 11.62 -2.07 -9.18
C THR A 419 12.05 -3.54 -9.23
N GLN A 420 13.32 -3.81 -9.48
CA GLN A 420 13.83 -5.19 -9.42
C GLN A 420 13.76 -5.74 -8.00
N GLN A 421 13.47 -7.05 -7.83
CA GLN A 421 13.35 -7.70 -6.53
C GLN A 421 14.58 -7.45 -5.65
N SER A 422 15.79 -7.65 -6.19
CA SER A 422 17.03 -7.42 -5.44
C SER A 422 17.17 -5.98 -4.92
N LYS A 423 16.55 -5.02 -5.58
CA LYS A 423 16.53 -3.63 -5.15
C LYS A 423 15.42 -3.41 -4.11
N SER A 424 14.24 -4.00 -4.27
CA SER A 424 13.21 -4.02 -3.25
C SER A 424 13.74 -4.59 -1.93
N ASP A 425 14.49 -5.70 -1.99
CA ASP A 425 15.13 -6.31 -0.82
C ASP A 425 16.07 -5.35 -0.07
N GLN A 426 16.83 -4.53 -0.81
CA GLN A 426 17.68 -3.49 -0.22
C GLN A 426 16.85 -2.35 0.41
N LEU A 427 15.78 -1.93 -0.27
CA LEU A 427 14.91 -0.85 0.20
C LEU A 427 14.10 -1.22 1.44
N LEU A 428 13.74 -2.50 1.58
CA LEU A 428 13.00 -3.05 2.73
C LEU A 428 13.89 -3.76 3.74
N PHE A 429 15.23 -3.73 3.56
CA PHE A 429 16.25 -4.37 4.39
C PHE A 429 16.15 -5.90 4.49
N LYS A 430 15.23 -6.52 3.75
CA LYS A 430 14.96 -7.96 3.79
C LYS A 430 14.21 -8.41 2.54
N ASN A 431 14.34 -9.69 2.20
CA ASN A 431 13.54 -10.28 1.12
C ASN A 431 12.12 -10.59 1.60
N PHE A 432 11.13 -9.96 0.97
CA PHE A 432 9.72 -10.23 1.21
C PHE A 432 9.11 -10.88 -0.04
N LYS A 433 8.36 -11.97 0.19
CA LYS A 433 7.67 -12.68 -0.89
C LYS A 433 6.43 -11.91 -1.33
N THR A 434 6.11 -12.00 -2.62
CA THR A 434 4.89 -11.39 -3.17
C THR A 434 3.60 -11.84 -2.48
N THR A 435 2.60 -10.99 -2.47
CA THR A 435 1.20 -11.33 -2.14
C THR A 435 0.38 -11.64 -3.40
N SER A 436 0.96 -11.48 -4.59
CA SER A 436 0.28 -11.60 -5.90
C SER A 436 -0.91 -10.65 -6.10
N LEU A 437 -0.89 -9.49 -5.47
CA LEU A 437 -1.93 -8.46 -5.63
C LEU A 437 -2.12 -8.02 -7.08
N PHE A 438 -1.02 -7.96 -7.83
CA PHE A 438 -0.96 -7.49 -9.22
C PHE A 438 -0.79 -8.63 -10.23
N SER A 439 -0.97 -9.88 -9.81
CA SER A 439 -0.78 -11.07 -10.64
C SER A 439 -1.94 -12.04 -10.51
N ASP A 440 -2.36 -12.61 -11.63
CA ASP A 440 -3.32 -13.74 -11.64
C ASP A 440 -2.68 -15.05 -11.16
N LEU A 441 -1.35 -15.07 -10.99
CA LEU A 441 -0.58 -16.25 -10.62
C LEU A 441 -0.44 -16.37 -9.11
N VAL A 442 -0.95 -17.45 -8.52
CA VAL A 442 -0.68 -17.85 -7.15
C VAL A 442 0.61 -18.65 -7.10
N GLN A 443 1.59 -18.19 -6.35
CA GLN A 443 2.91 -18.84 -6.28
C GLN A 443 3.12 -19.47 -4.92
N THR A 444 3.89 -20.57 -4.88
CA THR A 444 4.41 -21.09 -3.62
C THR A 444 5.48 -20.16 -3.06
N ILE A 445 5.39 -19.87 -1.76
CA ILE A 445 6.39 -19.13 -0.98
C ILE A 445 7.13 -20.03 0.03
N GLY A 446 6.79 -21.32 0.05
CA GLY A 446 7.38 -22.37 0.87
C GLY A 446 6.86 -23.75 0.46
N SER A 447 7.39 -24.79 1.08
CA SER A 447 6.92 -26.18 0.95
C SER A 447 5.84 -26.48 2.00
N GLY A 448 4.92 -27.40 1.71
CA GLY A 448 3.87 -27.83 2.65
C GLY A 448 2.70 -28.49 1.99
N ASN A 449 1.58 -28.59 2.71
CA ASN A 449 0.36 -29.18 2.16
C ASN A 449 -0.41 -28.16 1.32
N TRP A 450 -1.10 -28.60 0.28
CA TRP A 450 -1.93 -27.74 -0.60
C TRP A 450 -2.91 -26.87 0.17
N GLN A 451 -3.51 -27.40 1.23
CA GLN A 451 -4.48 -26.69 2.05
C GLN A 451 -3.85 -25.71 3.07
N ASP A 452 -2.52 -25.73 3.19
CA ASP A 452 -1.83 -24.79 4.08
C ASP A 452 -1.75 -23.43 3.43
N ARG A 453 -2.46 -22.46 4.00
CA ARG A 453 -2.49 -21.09 3.52
C ARG A 453 -1.12 -20.39 3.55
N SER A 454 -0.24 -20.80 4.46
CA SER A 454 1.07 -20.15 4.67
C SER A 454 2.06 -20.39 3.54
N ILE A 455 1.87 -21.44 2.74
CA ILE A 455 2.77 -21.74 1.61
C ILE A 455 2.44 -20.97 0.33
N TRP A 456 1.32 -20.28 0.28
CA TRP A 456 0.83 -19.58 -0.90
C TRP A 456 1.04 -18.06 -0.81
N SER A 457 1.45 -17.44 -1.92
CA SER A 457 1.67 -16.00 -2.01
C SER A 457 0.47 -15.18 -1.58
N THR A 458 -0.72 -15.66 -1.88
CA THR A 458 -2.00 -15.02 -1.56
C THR A 458 -2.45 -15.18 -0.11
N GLY A 459 -1.73 -15.99 0.70
CA GLY A 459 -2.15 -16.31 2.08
C GLY A 459 -3.43 -17.16 2.16
N ARG A 460 -3.85 -17.78 1.05
CA ARG A 460 -4.96 -18.76 0.99
C ARG A 460 -4.62 -19.86 -0.01
N PRO A 461 -5.19 -21.06 0.11
CA PRO A 461 -5.10 -22.11 -0.91
C PRO A 461 -5.68 -21.63 -2.25
N PRO A 462 -5.08 -22.02 -3.39
CA PRO A 462 -5.61 -21.72 -4.71
C PRO A 462 -6.97 -22.35 -4.98
N GLY A 463 -7.81 -21.67 -5.75
CA GLY A 463 -9.13 -22.13 -6.17
C GLY A 463 -9.33 -22.08 -7.69
N LEU A 464 -10.54 -22.40 -8.17
CA LEU A 464 -10.90 -22.57 -9.59
C LEU A 464 -10.48 -21.44 -10.54
N LYS A 465 -10.35 -20.22 -10.05
CA LYS A 465 -9.97 -19.06 -10.86
C LYS A 465 -8.46 -18.78 -10.87
N ASP A 466 -7.69 -19.49 -10.07
CA ASP A 466 -6.27 -19.23 -9.89
C ASP A 466 -5.41 -20.05 -10.85
N SER A 467 -4.47 -19.42 -11.52
CA SER A 467 -3.30 -20.07 -12.12
C SER A 467 -2.25 -20.27 -11.02
N VAL A 468 -1.70 -21.46 -10.92
CA VAL A 468 -0.80 -21.86 -9.83
C VAL A 468 0.61 -22.08 -10.34
N GLN A 469 1.60 -21.58 -9.62
CA GLN A 469 3.01 -21.89 -9.86
C GLN A 469 3.67 -22.48 -8.61
N ILE A 470 4.20 -23.68 -8.76
CA ILE A 470 5.08 -24.31 -7.77
C ILE A 470 6.51 -23.93 -8.13
N ASN A 471 7.13 -23.10 -7.27
CA ASN A 471 8.47 -22.58 -7.50
C ASN A 471 9.54 -23.66 -7.27
N GLY A 472 10.70 -23.51 -7.92
CA GLY A 472 11.85 -24.40 -7.74
C GLY A 472 12.30 -24.46 -6.27
N GLY A 473 12.60 -25.68 -5.80
CA GLY A 473 12.96 -25.95 -4.41
C GLY A 473 11.78 -26.08 -3.44
N HIS A 474 10.53 -25.93 -3.93
CA HIS A 474 9.33 -26.14 -3.12
C HIS A 474 8.65 -27.47 -3.47
N THR A 475 8.23 -28.20 -2.45
CA THR A 475 7.40 -29.42 -2.57
C THR A 475 6.01 -29.15 -2.01
N VAL A 476 4.98 -29.35 -2.81
CA VAL A 476 3.57 -29.22 -2.39
C VAL A 476 2.91 -30.60 -2.35
N LYS A 477 2.34 -30.95 -1.19
CA LYS A 477 1.63 -32.22 -0.98
C LYS A 477 0.12 -32.03 -1.09
N VAL A 478 -0.50 -32.75 -2.00
CA VAL A 478 -1.96 -32.78 -2.21
C VAL A 478 -2.56 -33.87 -1.32
N GLN A 479 -3.34 -33.48 -0.33
CA GLN A 479 -3.99 -34.36 0.65
C GLN A 479 -5.52 -34.32 0.61
N ALA A 480 -6.08 -33.55 -0.34
CA ALA A 480 -7.48 -33.45 -0.65
C ALA A 480 -7.62 -33.04 -2.11
N ASP A 481 -8.75 -33.36 -2.74
CA ASP A 481 -9.03 -32.90 -4.09
C ASP A 481 -8.99 -31.37 -4.18
N ALA A 482 -8.37 -30.85 -5.22
CA ALA A 482 -8.26 -29.43 -5.50
C ALA A 482 -8.67 -29.12 -6.94
N ALA A 483 -9.13 -27.91 -7.19
CA ALA A 483 -9.52 -27.46 -8.52
C ALA A 483 -9.00 -26.03 -8.74
N VAL A 484 -8.27 -25.85 -9.85
CA VAL A 484 -7.63 -24.58 -10.21
C VAL A 484 -7.77 -24.34 -11.72
N LYS A 485 -7.42 -23.13 -12.17
CA LYS A 485 -7.41 -22.82 -13.59
C LYS A 485 -6.31 -23.59 -14.33
N GLU A 486 -5.10 -23.54 -13.82
CA GLU A 486 -3.93 -24.23 -14.38
C GLU A 486 -2.82 -24.38 -13.32
N VAL A 487 -1.90 -25.30 -13.52
CA VAL A 487 -0.74 -25.55 -12.64
C VAL A 487 0.55 -25.55 -13.46
N PHE A 488 1.50 -24.75 -13.05
CA PHE A 488 2.87 -24.72 -13.54
C PHE A 488 3.82 -25.22 -12.45
N VAL A 489 4.69 -26.14 -12.77
CA VAL A 489 5.74 -26.62 -11.88
C VAL A 489 7.08 -26.17 -12.46
N SER A 490 7.77 -25.26 -11.76
CA SER A 490 9.09 -24.78 -12.18
C SER A 490 10.15 -25.88 -12.03
N SER A 491 11.27 -25.75 -12.75
CA SER A 491 12.40 -26.67 -12.60
C SER A 491 12.83 -26.75 -11.13
N GLY A 492 12.87 -27.97 -10.58
CA GLY A 492 13.17 -28.24 -9.16
C GLY A 492 12.01 -28.00 -8.19
N GLY A 493 10.81 -27.64 -8.68
CA GLY A 493 9.56 -27.68 -7.92
C GLY A 493 8.94 -29.08 -7.99
N GLU A 494 8.15 -29.46 -6.98
CA GLU A 494 7.53 -30.79 -6.88
C GLU A 494 6.07 -30.69 -6.45
N LEU A 495 5.20 -31.52 -7.07
CA LEU A 495 3.82 -31.73 -6.68
C LEU A 495 3.61 -33.20 -6.33
N GLU A 496 3.43 -33.50 -5.07
CA GLU A 496 3.23 -34.85 -4.54
C GLU A 496 1.78 -35.12 -4.18
N PHE A 497 1.29 -36.32 -4.42
CA PHE A 497 -0.06 -36.76 -4.04
C PHE A 497 0.05 -37.77 -2.90
N ALA A 498 -0.55 -37.46 -1.76
CA ALA A 498 -0.50 -38.33 -0.56
C ALA A 498 -1.54 -39.48 -0.57
N GLY A 499 -2.16 -39.74 -1.71
CA GLY A 499 -3.19 -40.77 -1.92
C GLY A 499 -3.83 -40.61 -3.30
N ASN A 500 -5.06 -41.09 -3.45
CA ASN A 500 -5.84 -41.00 -4.69
C ASN A 500 -6.52 -39.61 -4.86
N TYR A 501 -5.82 -38.54 -4.47
CA TYR A 501 -6.31 -37.16 -4.63
C TYR A 501 -5.98 -36.64 -6.03
N THR A 502 -6.70 -35.62 -6.46
CA THR A 502 -6.55 -35.01 -7.77
C THR A 502 -6.41 -33.50 -7.68
N VAL A 503 -5.70 -32.93 -8.65
CA VAL A 503 -5.77 -31.49 -8.95
C VAL A 503 -6.39 -31.35 -10.34
N SER A 504 -7.65 -30.95 -10.39
CA SER A 504 -8.35 -30.72 -11.65
C SER A 504 -8.07 -29.31 -12.17
N THR A 505 -7.88 -29.16 -13.49
CA THR A 505 -7.72 -27.87 -14.15
C THR A 505 -8.92 -27.58 -15.04
N SER A 506 -9.41 -26.34 -15.00
CA SER A 506 -10.45 -25.87 -15.92
C SER A 506 -9.78 -25.45 -17.22
N LYS A 507 -10.11 -26.10 -18.32
CA LYS A 507 -9.75 -25.62 -19.68
C LYS A 507 -10.60 -24.43 -20.06
#